data_00e58051b2e46765b57e9e2b2f6a8599
#
_entry.id   00e58051b2e46765b57e9e2b2f6a8599
#
_cell.length_a   1.000
_cell.length_b   1.000
_cell.length_c   1.000
_cell.angle_alpha   90.00
_cell.angle_beta   90.00
_cell.angle_gamma   90.00
#
_symmetry.space_group_name_H-M   'P 1'
#
loop_
_entity.id
_entity.type
_entity.pdbx_description
1 polymer ?
#
loop_
_entity_poly.entity_id
_entity_poly.type
_entity_poly.pdbx_seq_one_letter_code
_entity_poly.pdbx_strand_id
1 'polypeptide(L)'
;PAAPAEEAPAPAPAPAPAPTYEEPAYEEPAYEEPAYEEPAYEEPAYEEPVYEEPAYEEPSYSYGGASTAIATAMTYLGVPYVWGGESYGGVDCSGLTMLAWESAGVDLPHLSRAQYGYGTHVSLGDMEAGDLIFWSSDGTQSGIYHVALYLGDGQMIEAPTFGVPVRVTGVYSWGSIMPYAVRL
;
A
#
# COMPACT_ATOMS: atom_id res chain seq x y z
N PRO A 1 27.92 -66.81 -1.36
CA PRO A 1 28.93 -65.85 -0.85
C PRO A 1 28.22 -64.53 -0.61
N ALA A 2 28.22 -64.14 0.70
CA ALA A 2 27.67 -62.89 1.18
C ALA A 2 28.69 -61.79 0.92
N ALA A 3 28.21 -60.62 0.47
CA ALA A 3 29.02 -59.41 0.33
C ALA A 3 29.37 -58.82 1.71
N PRO A 4 30.55 -58.23 1.87
CA PRO A 4 30.93 -57.62 3.14
C PRO A 4 30.10 -56.34 3.42
N ALA A 5 29.73 -56.19 4.69
CA ALA A 5 29.03 -55.01 5.21
C ALA A 5 30.00 -53.80 5.15
N GLU A 6 29.54 -52.69 4.56
CA GLU A 6 30.22 -51.42 4.52
C GLU A 6 30.07 -50.71 5.90
N GLU A 7 31.20 -50.47 6.53
CA GLU A 7 31.34 -49.88 7.84
C GLU A 7 31.03 -48.38 7.75
N ALA A 8 30.04 -47.90 8.55
CA ALA A 8 29.66 -46.48 8.56
C ALA A 8 30.77 -45.57 9.06
N PRO A 9 30.99 -44.38 8.47
CA PRO A 9 32.03 -43.44 8.91
C PRO A 9 31.78 -42.89 10.32
N ALA A 10 32.88 -42.78 11.07
CA ALA A 10 32.91 -42.25 12.43
C ALA A 10 32.41 -40.79 12.50
N PRO A 11 31.70 -40.40 13.58
CA PRO A 11 31.21 -39.02 13.74
C PRO A 11 32.38 -38.02 13.87
N ALA A 12 32.22 -36.85 13.24
CA ALA A 12 33.19 -35.77 13.28
C ALA A 12 33.34 -35.21 14.72
N PRO A 13 34.56 -34.76 15.10
CA PRO A 13 34.81 -34.18 16.41
C PRO A 13 34.07 -32.87 16.59
N ALA A 14 33.59 -32.66 17.83
CA ALA A 14 32.88 -31.45 18.24
C ALA A 14 33.76 -30.21 18.10
N PRO A 15 33.19 -29.04 17.68
CA PRO A 15 33.92 -27.81 17.58
C PRO A 15 34.43 -27.31 18.93
N ALA A 16 35.64 -26.75 18.93
CA ALA A 16 36.29 -26.20 20.13
C ALA A 16 35.50 -24.99 20.66
N PRO A 17 35.48 -24.74 21.95
CA PRO A 17 34.83 -23.58 22.54
C PRO A 17 35.45 -22.27 22.07
N ALA A 18 34.60 -21.27 21.74
CA ALA A 18 35.05 -19.97 21.31
C ALA A 18 35.80 -19.24 22.46
N PRO A 19 36.81 -18.42 22.15
CA PRO A 19 37.51 -17.63 23.13
C PRO A 19 36.59 -16.61 23.78
N THR A 20 36.58 -16.57 25.09
CA THR A 20 35.93 -15.53 25.90
C THR A 20 36.71 -14.23 25.74
N TYR A 21 36.11 -13.24 25.15
CA TYR A 21 36.63 -11.87 25.09
C TYR A 21 36.18 -11.14 26.36
N GLU A 22 37.13 -10.76 27.22
CA GLU A 22 36.88 -9.81 28.29
C GLU A 22 36.92 -8.40 27.69
N GLU A 23 35.77 -7.70 27.74
CA GLU A 23 35.71 -6.28 27.37
C GLU A 23 36.51 -5.46 28.40
N PRO A 24 37.38 -4.57 27.95
CA PRO A 24 38.06 -3.63 28.82
C PRO A 24 37.02 -2.65 29.40
N ALA A 25 37.05 -2.47 30.73
CA ALA A 25 36.25 -1.46 31.42
C ALA A 25 36.62 -0.06 30.92
N TYR A 26 35.70 0.59 30.23
CA TYR A 26 35.82 1.98 29.81
C TYR A 26 35.33 2.85 30.99
N GLU A 27 36.23 3.56 31.66
CA GLU A 27 35.85 4.65 32.58
C GLU A 27 35.44 5.84 31.74
N GLU A 28 34.15 6.23 31.79
CA GLU A 28 33.66 7.47 31.14
C GLU A 28 34.30 8.68 31.85
N PRO A 29 34.90 9.61 31.13
CA PRO A 29 35.36 10.87 31.70
C PRO A 29 34.13 11.70 32.11
N ALA A 30 34.14 12.20 33.35
CA ALA A 30 33.15 13.12 33.85
C ALA A 30 33.22 14.42 33.03
N TYR A 31 32.21 14.66 32.20
CA TYR A 31 31.97 15.91 31.51
C TYR A 31 31.21 16.85 32.46
N GLU A 32 31.87 17.88 32.92
CA GLU A 32 31.17 19.03 33.54
C GLU A 32 30.52 19.83 32.42
N GLU A 33 29.15 19.85 32.37
CA GLU A 33 28.42 20.70 31.44
C GLU A 33 28.67 22.17 31.74
N PRO A 34 29.10 22.98 30.78
CA PRO A 34 29.19 24.43 30.97
C PRO A 34 27.76 25.00 31.14
N ALA A 35 27.55 25.81 32.17
CA ALA A 35 26.30 26.53 32.35
C ALA A 35 26.09 27.52 31.18
N TYR A 36 25.16 27.14 30.28
CA TYR A 36 24.67 28.08 29.24
C TYR A 36 23.57 28.93 29.84
N GLU A 37 23.86 30.22 30.01
CA GLU A 37 22.81 31.23 30.21
C GLU A 37 22.07 31.38 28.86
N GLU A 38 20.79 30.97 28.81
CA GLU A 38 19.95 31.16 27.64
C GLU A 38 19.75 32.69 27.41
N PRO A 39 20.08 33.22 26.24
CA PRO A 39 19.70 34.56 25.90
C PRO A 39 18.17 34.67 25.82
N ALA A 40 17.59 35.66 26.50
CA ALA A 40 16.18 35.98 26.41
C ALA A 40 15.84 36.34 24.96
N TYR A 41 15.23 35.40 24.20
CA TYR A 41 14.65 35.69 22.90
C TYR A 41 13.27 36.30 23.13
N GLU A 42 13.13 37.57 22.83
CA GLU A 42 11.81 38.15 22.59
C GLU A 42 11.27 37.55 21.30
N GLU A 43 10.23 36.72 21.40
CA GLU A 43 9.55 36.19 20.22
C GLU A 43 8.97 37.37 19.42
N PRO A 44 9.33 37.50 18.12
CA PRO A 44 8.63 38.45 17.27
C PRO A 44 7.17 37.97 17.14
N ALA A 45 6.23 38.89 17.34
CA ALA A 45 4.82 38.65 17.11
C ALA A 45 4.61 38.26 15.63
N TYR A 46 4.49 36.96 15.37
CA TYR A 46 4.08 36.46 14.08
C TYR A 46 2.57 36.67 13.97
N GLU A 47 2.16 37.65 13.16
CA GLU A 47 0.79 37.63 12.65
C GLU A 47 0.68 36.42 11.71
N GLU A 48 -0.09 35.41 12.13
CA GLU A 48 -0.38 34.25 11.26
C GLU A 48 -1.02 34.77 9.97
N PRO A 49 -0.48 34.45 8.78
CA PRO A 49 -1.17 34.78 7.56
C PRO A 49 -2.51 34.03 7.54
N VAL A 50 -3.59 34.79 7.41
CA VAL A 50 -4.93 34.22 7.18
C VAL A 50 -4.89 33.55 5.82
N TYR A 51 -4.64 32.23 5.81
CA TYR A 51 -4.86 31.42 4.63
C TYR A 51 -6.37 31.31 4.46
N GLU A 52 -6.94 32.07 3.52
CA GLU A 52 -8.23 31.70 2.98
C GLU A 52 -8.00 30.34 2.29
N GLU A 53 -8.47 29.26 2.93
CA GLU A 53 -8.54 27.95 2.26
C GLU A 53 -9.31 28.17 0.96
N PRO A 54 -8.75 27.81 -0.21
CA PRO A 54 -9.52 27.83 -1.43
C PRO A 54 -10.74 26.96 -1.18
N ALA A 55 -11.94 27.50 -1.43
CA ALA A 55 -13.19 26.77 -1.33
C ALA A 55 -13.05 25.53 -2.21
N TYR A 56 -12.78 24.37 -1.59
CA TYR A 56 -12.84 23.08 -2.25
C TYR A 56 -14.31 22.89 -2.57
N GLU A 57 -14.72 23.19 -3.80
CA GLU A 57 -15.98 22.71 -4.31
C GLU A 57 -15.88 21.19 -4.29
N GLU A 58 -16.47 20.55 -3.27
CA GLU A 58 -16.62 19.09 -3.27
C GLU A 58 -17.31 18.73 -4.58
N PRO A 59 -16.69 17.90 -5.42
CA PRO A 59 -17.36 17.47 -6.63
C PRO A 59 -18.69 16.84 -6.21
N SER A 60 -19.81 17.33 -6.75
CA SER A 60 -21.17 16.86 -6.44
C SER A 60 -21.32 15.46 -7.06
N TYR A 61 -20.79 14.46 -6.36
CA TYR A 61 -21.04 13.06 -6.72
C TYR A 61 -22.50 12.73 -6.43
N SER A 62 -23.18 12.18 -7.42
CA SER A 62 -24.48 11.54 -7.26
C SER A 62 -24.36 10.58 -6.09
N TYR A 63 -25.12 10.82 -5.01
CA TYR A 63 -25.08 10.07 -3.76
C TYR A 63 -25.46 8.61 -4.00
N GLY A 64 -24.46 7.78 -4.33
CA GLY A 64 -24.51 6.35 -4.55
C GLY A 64 -23.26 5.70 -3.98
N GLY A 65 -23.20 4.39 -3.98
CA GLY A 65 -22.09 3.60 -3.42
C GLY A 65 -20.68 4.07 -3.83
N ALA A 66 -20.53 4.62 -5.04
CA ALA A 66 -19.24 5.10 -5.56
C ALA A 66 -18.56 6.17 -4.70
N SER A 67 -19.31 7.19 -4.23
CA SER A 67 -18.74 8.24 -3.38
C SER A 67 -18.27 7.70 -2.02
N THR A 68 -19.03 6.76 -1.45
CA THR A 68 -18.68 6.07 -0.20
C THR A 68 -17.42 5.23 -0.39
N ALA A 69 -17.35 4.45 -1.48
CA ALA A 69 -16.18 3.64 -1.81
C ALA A 69 -14.92 4.51 -2.00
N ILE A 70 -15.03 5.62 -2.73
CA ILE A 70 -13.93 6.56 -2.93
C ILE A 70 -13.48 7.16 -1.59
N ALA A 71 -14.43 7.68 -0.77
CA ALA A 71 -14.11 8.26 0.52
C ALA A 71 -13.38 7.26 1.42
N THR A 72 -13.80 6.00 1.43
CA THR A 72 -13.15 4.92 2.18
C THR A 72 -11.75 4.63 1.62
N ALA A 73 -11.60 4.48 0.30
CA ALA A 73 -10.28 4.25 -0.31
C ALA A 73 -9.30 5.36 0.04
N MET A 74 -9.73 6.62 0.05
CA MET A 74 -8.90 7.78 0.41
C MET A 74 -8.38 7.73 1.84
N THR A 75 -9.07 7.06 2.78
CA THR A 75 -8.55 6.87 4.15
C THR A 75 -7.35 5.93 4.22
N TYR A 76 -7.09 5.16 3.17
CA TYR A 76 -5.94 4.26 3.06
C TYR A 76 -4.71 4.92 2.45
N LEU A 77 -4.74 6.20 2.06
CA LEU A 77 -3.57 6.89 1.54
C LEU A 77 -2.37 6.75 2.48
N GLY A 78 -1.22 6.36 1.92
CA GLY A 78 0.01 6.14 2.68
C GLY A 78 0.10 4.77 3.39
N VAL A 79 -0.96 3.96 3.40
CA VAL A 79 -0.93 2.60 3.93
C VAL A 79 0.02 1.74 3.07
N PRO A 80 0.92 0.94 3.69
CA PRO A 80 1.87 0.13 2.93
C PRO A 80 1.18 -0.95 2.11
N TYR A 81 1.80 -1.31 0.96
CA TYR A 81 1.39 -2.48 0.22
C TYR A 81 1.79 -3.76 0.96
N VAL A 82 0.81 -4.63 1.19
CA VAL A 82 1.02 -5.99 1.72
C VAL A 82 0.21 -6.96 0.87
N TRP A 83 0.87 -7.97 0.29
CA TRP A 83 0.20 -8.99 -0.50
C TRP A 83 -0.85 -9.74 0.35
N GLY A 84 -2.10 -9.83 -0.16
CA GLY A 84 -3.22 -10.38 0.59
C GLY A 84 -3.65 -9.53 1.79
N GLY A 85 -3.19 -8.27 1.87
CA GLY A 85 -3.54 -7.36 2.94
C GLY A 85 -4.94 -6.76 2.76
N GLU A 86 -5.67 -6.64 3.89
CA GLU A 86 -7.06 -6.15 3.95
C GLU A 86 -7.29 -5.31 5.21
N SER A 87 -6.31 -4.49 5.61
CA SER A 87 -6.42 -3.67 6.82
C SER A 87 -5.55 -2.41 6.73
N TYR A 88 -5.68 -1.50 7.70
CA TYR A 88 -4.78 -0.34 7.82
C TYR A 88 -3.32 -0.71 8.12
N GLY A 89 -3.03 -1.96 8.49
CA GLY A 89 -1.67 -2.49 8.60
C GLY A 89 -1.01 -2.78 7.25
N GLY A 90 -1.79 -2.87 6.20
CA GLY A 90 -1.38 -3.08 4.82
C GLY A 90 -2.52 -3.61 3.97
N VAL A 91 -2.55 -3.19 2.71
CA VAL A 91 -3.50 -3.65 1.69
C VAL A 91 -2.78 -4.01 0.41
N ASP A 92 -3.35 -4.92 -0.38
CA ASP A 92 -3.01 -5.05 -1.80
C ASP A 92 -4.05 -4.37 -2.70
N CYS A 93 -3.86 -4.44 -4.01
CA CYS A 93 -4.72 -3.75 -4.97
C CYS A 93 -6.19 -4.18 -4.86
N SER A 94 -6.46 -5.47 -4.77
CA SER A 94 -7.82 -6.02 -4.65
C SER A 94 -8.39 -5.91 -3.24
N GLY A 95 -7.55 -5.90 -2.21
CA GLY A 95 -7.94 -5.64 -0.83
C GLY A 95 -8.40 -4.19 -0.65
N LEU A 96 -7.68 -3.21 -1.23
CA LEU A 96 -8.10 -1.82 -1.21
C LEU A 96 -9.48 -1.62 -1.86
N THR A 97 -9.69 -2.14 -3.06
CA THR A 97 -10.97 -2.01 -3.78
C THR A 97 -12.11 -2.77 -3.10
N MET A 98 -11.82 -3.95 -2.53
CA MET A 98 -12.76 -4.73 -1.73
C MET A 98 -13.25 -3.94 -0.52
N LEU A 99 -12.34 -3.44 0.32
CA LEU A 99 -12.68 -2.67 1.52
C LEU A 99 -13.41 -1.36 1.19
N ALA A 100 -13.02 -0.71 0.09
CA ALA A 100 -13.69 0.49 -0.39
C ALA A 100 -15.16 0.21 -0.71
N TRP A 101 -15.44 -0.81 -1.51
CA TRP A 101 -16.80 -1.14 -1.92
C TRP A 101 -17.62 -1.85 -0.85
N GLU A 102 -16.99 -2.62 0.06
CA GLU A 102 -17.65 -3.17 1.25
C GLU A 102 -18.30 -2.06 2.08
N SER A 103 -17.63 -0.91 2.25
CA SER A 103 -18.17 0.25 2.96
C SER A 103 -19.40 0.85 2.28
N ALA A 104 -19.56 0.61 0.99
CA ALA A 104 -20.70 1.00 0.16
C ALA A 104 -21.79 -0.10 0.07
N GLY A 105 -21.59 -1.22 0.77
CA GLY A 105 -22.54 -2.34 0.80
C GLY A 105 -22.38 -3.32 -0.35
N VAL A 106 -21.25 -3.31 -1.06
CA VAL A 106 -20.94 -4.24 -2.17
C VAL A 106 -19.82 -5.17 -1.75
N ASP A 107 -20.11 -6.45 -1.60
CA ASP A 107 -19.14 -7.48 -1.26
C ASP A 107 -18.37 -7.93 -2.52
N LEU A 108 -17.08 -7.61 -2.59
CA LEU A 108 -16.18 -8.04 -3.64
C LEU A 108 -15.25 -9.15 -3.16
N PRO A 109 -14.88 -10.12 -4.02
CA PRO A 109 -13.86 -11.08 -3.68
C PRO A 109 -12.48 -10.41 -3.58
N HIS A 110 -11.63 -10.88 -2.66
CA HIS A 110 -10.24 -10.40 -2.52
C HIS A 110 -9.33 -11.01 -3.62
N LEU A 111 -9.66 -10.73 -4.87
CA LEU A 111 -8.91 -11.20 -6.03
C LEU A 111 -9.25 -10.36 -7.26
N SER A 112 -8.29 -9.60 -7.80
CA SER A 112 -8.52 -8.66 -8.90
C SER A 112 -9.21 -9.27 -10.13
N ARG A 113 -8.75 -10.46 -10.59
CA ARG A 113 -9.38 -11.16 -11.73
C ARG A 113 -10.80 -11.63 -11.45
N ALA A 114 -11.16 -11.89 -10.18
CA ALA A 114 -12.52 -12.23 -9.82
C ALA A 114 -13.41 -10.99 -9.77
N GLN A 115 -12.87 -9.86 -9.28
CA GLN A 115 -13.57 -8.56 -9.27
C GLN A 115 -13.94 -8.10 -10.69
N TYR A 116 -13.14 -8.43 -11.70
CA TYR A 116 -13.47 -8.12 -13.10
C TYR A 116 -14.77 -8.78 -13.58
N GLY A 117 -15.18 -9.88 -12.97
CA GLY A 117 -16.44 -10.57 -13.26
C GLY A 117 -17.67 -10.03 -12.53
N TYR A 118 -17.50 -8.96 -11.71
CA TYR A 118 -18.59 -8.35 -10.97
C TYR A 118 -19.14 -7.11 -11.71
N GLY A 119 -20.38 -6.75 -11.44
CA GLY A 119 -20.99 -5.54 -11.96
C GLY A 119 -21.13 -5.50 -13.49
N THR A 120 -21.15 -4.28 -14.03
CA THR A 120 -21.36 -4.01 -15.46
C THR A 120 -20.06 -3.58 -16.12
N HIS A 121 -19.71 -4.21 -17.23
CA HIS A 121 -18.58 -3.78 -18.05
C HIS A 121 -18.93 -2.49 -18.81
N VAL A 122 -18.13 -1.45 -18.58
CA VAL A 122 -18.25 -0.14 -19.25
C VAL A 122 -17.02 0.14 -20.11
N SER A 123 -17.19 0.82 -21.24
CA SER A 123 -16.04 1.17 -22.08
C SER A 123 -15.11 2.14 -21.33
N LEU A 124 -13.81 2.11 -21.65
CA LEU A 124 -12.84 3.02 -21.01
C LEU A 124 -13.14 4.51 -21.28
N GLY A 125 -13.84 4.82 -22.37
CA GLY A 125 -14.27 6.17 -22.68
C GLY A 125 -15.47 6.68 -21.87
N ASP A 126 -16.21 5.74 -21.24
CA ASP A 126 -17.42 6.01 -20.48
C ASP A 126 -17.22 5.78 -18.97
N MET A 127 -15.96 5.69 -18.54
CA MET A 127 -15.64 5.52 -17.11
C MET A 127 -16.12 6.71 -16.28
N GLU A 128 -16.70 6.38 -15.13
CA GLU A 128 -17.11 7.33 -14.09
C GLU A 128 -16.37 7.06 -12.79
N ALA A 129 -16.29 8.07 -11.91
CA ALA A 129 -15.69 7.92 -10.60
C ALA A 129 -16.37 6.78 -9.82
N GLY A 130 -15.56 5.85 -9.30
CA GLY A 130 -16.03 4.62 -8.65
C GLY A 130 -15.82 3.36 -9.49
N ASP A 131 -15.66 3.48 -10.81
CA ASP A 131 -15.39 2.31 -11.66
C ASP A 131 -14.04 1.66 -11.30
N LEU A 132 -13.95 0.34 -11.46
CA LEU A 132 -12.72 -0.41 -11.28
C LEU A 132 -11.98 -0.56 -12.61
N ILE A 133 -10.69 -0.22 -12.63
CA ILE A 133 -9.80 -0.36 -13.78
C ILE A 133 -8.89 -1.57 -13.54
N PHE A 134 -8.67 -2.37 -14.58
CA PHE A 134 -7.89 -3.61 -14.48
C PHE A 134 -6.77 -3.66 -15.49
N TRP A 135 -5.60 -4.18 -15.07
CA TRP A 135 -4.44 -4.43 -15.93
C TRP A 135 -4.21 -5.92 -16.09
N SER A 136 -3.97 -6.35 -17.32
CA SER A 136 -3.72 -7.74 -17.69
C SER A 136 -2.41 -7.87 -18.46
N SER A 137 -1.70 -8.97 -18.22
CA SER A 137 -0.45 -9.31 -18.92
C SER A 137 -0.66 -9.81 -20.34
N ASP A 138 -1.86 -10.30 -20.66
CA ASP A 138 -2.20 -10.95 -21.92
C ASP A 138 -3.55 -10.51 -22.52
N GLY A 139 -4.21 -9.53 -21.91
CA GLY A 139 -5.51 -9.02 -22.31
C GLY A 139 -6.69 -9.94 -21.95
N THR A 140 -6.45 -11.02 -21.19
CA THR A 140 -7.51 -11.90 -20.70
C THR A 140 -7.81 -11.67 -19.23
N GLN A 141 -9.00 -12.08 -18.77
CA GLN A 141 -9.37 -12.01 -17.35
C GLN A 141 -8.42 -12.82 -16.46
N SER A 142 -7.95 -13.97 -16.95
CA SER A 142 -7.01 -14.83 -16.20
C SER A 142 -5.63 -14.20 -16.04
N GLY A 143 -5.23 -13.33 -16.96
CA GLY A 143 -3.98 -12.57 -16.94
C GLY A 143 -4.03 -11.28 -16.10
N ILE A 144 -5.18 -10.94 -15.50
CA ILE A 144 -5.30 -9.74 -14.66
C ILE A 144 -4.40 -9.88 -13.44
N TYR A 145 -3.54 -8.87 -13.25
CA TYR A 145 -2.58 -8.79 -12.16
C TYR A 145 -2.74 -7.56 -11.26
N HIS A 146 -3.52 -6.56 -11.68
CA HIS A 146 -3.72 -5.33 -10.93
C HIS A 146 -5.13 -4.78 -11.11
N VAL A 147 -5.60 -4.04 -10.09
CA VAL A 147 -6.87 -3.31 -10.08
C VAL A 147 -6.69 -1.98 -9.35
N ALA A 148 -7.38 -0.95 -9.80
CA ALA A 148 -7.45 0.35 -9.14
C ALA A 148 -8.88 0.90 -9.16
N LEU A 149 -9.17 1.82 -8.24
CA LEU A 149 -10.43 2.55 -8.18
C LEU A 149 -10.27 3.88 -8.94
N TYR A 150 -11.09 4.09 -9.97
CA TYR A 150 -11.10 5.32 -10.75
C TYR A 150 -11.74 6.47 -9.98
N LEU A 151 -11.12 7.63 -10.00
CA LEU A 151 -11.58 8.83 -9.28
C LEU A 151 -12.23 9.87 -10.19
N GLY A 152 -12.23 9.64 -11.49
CA GLY A 152 -12.58 10.65 -12.50
C GLY A 152 -11.33 11.40 -13.02
N ASP A 153 -11.50 12.20 -14.06
CA ASP A 153 -10.49 13.09 -14.64
C ASP A 153 -9.13 12.43 -14.92
N GLY A 154 -9.14 11.14 -15.26
CA GLY A 154 -7.93 10.38 -15.54
C GLY A 154 -7.11 10.03 -14.28
N GLN A 155 -7.67 10.22 -13.08
CA GLN A 155 -7.03 9.89 -11.80
C GLN A 155 -7.58 8.58 -11.23
N MET A 156 -6.76 7.90 -10.45
CA MET A 156 -7.13 6.68 -9.73
C MET A 156 -6.45 6.61 -8.38
N ILE A 157 -6.99 5.81 -7.47
CA ILE A 157 -6.33 5.41 -6.24
C ILE A 157 -6.00 3.92 -6.31
N GLU A 158 -4.77 3.57 -5.90
CA GLU A 158 -4.24 2.22 -6.02
C GLU A 158 -3.32 1.83 -4.86
N ALA A 159 -3.22 0.52 -4.59
CA ALA A 159 -2.15 -0.11 -3.84
C ALA A 159 -1.26 -0.86 -4.86
N PRO A 160 -0.13 -0.26 -5.34
CA PRO A 160 0.50 -0.73 -6.58
C PRO A 160 1.40 -1.95 -6.41
N THR A 161 2.32 -1.94 -5.44
CA THR A 161 3.32 -3.00 -5.24
C THR A 161 4.11 -2.78 -3.95
N PHE A 162 4.90 -3.77 -3.57
CA PHE A 162 5.83 -3.69 -2.44
C PHE A 162 6.71 -2.43 -2.48
N GLY A 163 6.84 -1.77 -1.33
CA GLY A 163 7.65 -0.57 -1.17
C GLY A 163 6.98 0.72 -1.65
N VAL A 164 5.81 0.63 -2.27
CA VAL A 164 5.02 1.80 -2.70
C VAL A 164 3.68 1.78 -1.95
N PRO A 165 3.42 2.77 -1.09
CA PRO A 165 2.17 2.85 -0.35
C PRO A 165 0.98 3.19 -1.26
N VAL A 166 -0.22 3.04 -0.71
CA VAL A 166 -1.46 3.52 -1.36
C VAL A 166 -1.32 4.97 -1.76
N ARG A 167 -1.67 5.27 -2.99
CA ARG A 167 -1.51 6.60 -3.57
C ARG A 167 -2.59 6.94 -4.58
N VAL A 168 -2.79 8.24 -4.80
CA VAL A 168 -3.50 8.76 -5.96
C VAL A 168 -2.47 9.03 -7.08
N THR A 169 -2.80 8.64 -8.30
CA THR A 169 -1.97 8.87 -9.49
C THR A 169 -2.83 8.92 -10.74
N GLY A 170 -2.28 9.45 -11.83
CA GLY A 170 -2.92 9.35 -13.13
C GLY A 170 -2.99 7.91 -13.63
N VAL A 171 -4.02 7.58 -14.39
CA VAL A 171 -4.14 6.27 -15.07
C VAL A 171 -2.96 6.09 -16.03
N TYR A 172 -2.27 4.96 -15.94
CA TYR A 172 -1.06 4.66 -16.69
C TYR A 172 -1.15 3.32 -17.42
N SER A 173 -0.13 3.04 -18.27
CA SER A 173 0.00 1.76 -18.99
C SER A 173 -1.25 1.34 -19.77
N TRP A 174 -1.84 2.28 -20.49
CA TRP A 174 -3.09 2.10 -21.24
C TRP A 174 -3.10 0.87 -22.17
N GLY A 175 -1.93 0.45 -22.68
CA GLY A 175 -1.81 -0.74 -23.52
C GLY A 175 -1.98 -2.07 -22.79
N SER A 176 -1.97 -2.07 -21.46
CA SER A 176 -2.16 -3.26 -20.60
C SER A 176 -3.50 -3.23 -19.87
N ILE A 177 -4.28 -2.15 -20.01
CA ILE A 177 -5.61 -2.04 -19.41
C ILE A 177 -6.56 -2.98 -20.15
N MET A 178 -7.42 -3.68 -19.40
CA MET A 178 -8.52 -4.46 -19.98
C MET A 178 -9.45 -3.55 -20.78
N PRO A 179 -10.11 -4.06 -21.84
CA PRO A 179 -10.93 -3.23 -22.75
C PRO A 179 -12.14 -2.59 -22.05
N TYR A 180 -12.49 -3.06 -20.87
CA TYR A 180 -13.59 -2.55 -20.08
C TYR A 180 -13.16 -2.29 -18.63
N ALA A 181 -13.71 -1.24 -18.04
CA ALA A 181 -13.77 -1.05 -16.61
C ALA A 181 -15.03 -1.77 -16.06
N VAL A 182 -15.13 -1.88 -14.74
CA VAL A 182 -16.30 -2.49 -14.07
C VAL A 182 -16.98 -1.45 -13.21
N ARG A 183 -18.27 -1.21 -13.45
CA ARG A 183 -19.17 -0.38 -12.64
C ARG A 183 -19.98 -1.26 -11.71
N LEU A 184 -20.00 -0.91 -10.42
CA LEU A 184 -20.68 -1.62 -9.32
C LEU A 184 -21.92 -0.88 -8.85
#